data_79e8e78630b4b751e8ddbdbfe9ef7e9f
#
_entry.id   79e8e78630b4b751e8ddbdbfe9ef7e9f
#
_cell.length_a   1.000
_cell.length_b   1.000
_cell.length_c   1.000
_cell.angle_alpha   90.00
_cell.angle_beta   90.00
_cell.angle_gamma   90.00
#
_symmetry.space_group_name_H-M   'P 1'
#
loop_
_entity.id
_entity.type
_entity.pdbx_description
1 polymer ?
#
loop_
_entity_poly.entity_id
_entity_poly.type
_entity_poly.pdbx_seq_one_letter_code
_entity_poly.pdbx_strand_id
1 'polypeptide(L)'
;MALDALHAISPIDGRYSNKVSNLSPFFSEAALIKYRVLVEIEYFIGLCECPLPQLSAFDKNLYPKLREIYTQFSDADAMAIKKIELVTNHDVKAVEYFIKEKFDALNLQSFKEFIHFGLTSQDINNTAIPLSLKEATQTAYIPTLEALIEQLKSLSDEWADVPLLARTHGQPASPTRLGKEIMVFVVRLENQLKDLKTIPYGAKFGGATGNYNAHFVAYPSIDWRHFGTQFVETSLGLSHSFPTTQIEHYDSMAALFDAMKRINTILIDLDRDFWTYVSMDYFKQKIKAGEVGSSAMPHKVNPIDFENSEGNLGIANALFEHLAAKLPVSRLQRDLTDSTVLRNIGVPVAHTIIAFAATQKGLSKLLLNSDKIALDLENNWAVVAEAIQTILRREGYPNPYEALKGLTRTNSKIDQKSMADFIETLDVSAAIKQELKAISPNNYTGI
;
A
#
# COMPACT_ATOMS: atom_id res chain seq x y z
N MET A 1 8.11 15.32 27.53
CA MET A 1 9.22 14.36 27.41
C MET A 1 9.21 13.83 25.99
N ALA A 2 10.35 13.85 25.30
CA ALA A 2 10.46 13.16 24.03
C ALA A 2 10.16 11.67 24.26
N LEU A 3 9.43 11.03 23.36
CA LEU A 3 9.15 9.60 23.42
C LEU A 3 10.47 8.84 23.32
N ASP A 4 10.82 8.07 24.36
CA ASP A 4 11.97 7.18 24.30
C ASP A 4 11.55 5.90 23.56
N ALA A 5 12.21 5.62 22.44
CA ALA A 5 11.94 4.46 21.60
C ALA A 5 12.00 3.12 22.37
N LEU A 6 12.82 3.04 23.43
CA LEU A 6 12.92 1.84 24.26
C LEU A 6 11.69 1.64 25.17
N HIS A 7 10.95 2.69 25.47
CA HIS A 7 9.76 2.66 26.32
C HIS A 7 8.45 2.81 25.53
N ALA A 8 8.53 2.88 24.20
CA ALA A 8 7.36 2.96 23.33
C ALA A 8 6.57 1.64 23.36
N ILE A 9 5.26 1.71 23.57
CA ILE A 9 4.37 0.53 23.56
C ILE A 9 4.18 0.03 22.13
N SER A 10 4.01 0.96 21.18
CA SER A 10 3.91 0.60 19.76
C SER A 10 5.30 0.32 19.17
N PRO A 11 5.51 -0.82 18.50
CA PRO A 11 6.77 -1.07 17.79
C PRO A 11 7.03 -0.09 16.64
N ILE A 12 5.99 0.56 16.10
CA ILE A 12 6.11 1.61 15.09
C ILE A 12 6.93 2.78 15.65
N ASP A 13 6.60 3.25 16.86
CA ASP A 13 7.27 4.38 17.50
C ASP A 13 8.56 3.97 18.24
N GLY A 14 8.73 2.65 18.49
CA GLY A 14 9.91 2.07 19.14
C GLY A 14 10.87 1.44 18.13
N ARG A 15 10.84 0.11 18.07
CA ARG A 15 11.75 -0.75 17.28
C ARG A 15 11.89 -0.35 15.81
N TYR A 16 10.81 0.13 15.19
CA TYR A 16 10.76 0.45 13.76
C TYR A 16 10.73 1.95 13.46
N SER A 17 10.86 2.82 14.46
CA SER A 17 10.73 4.28 14.29
C SER A 17 11.64 4.85 13.21
N ASN A 18 12.87 4.33 13.08
CA ASN A 18 13.81 4.75 12.06
C ASN A 18 13.44 4.33 10.62
N LYS A 19 12.53 3.37 10.47
CA LYS A 19 12.07 2.88 9.17
C LYS A 19 10.86 3.63 8.62
N VAL A 20 10.15 4.34 9.49
CA VAL A 20 8.88 5.01 9.18
C VAL A 20 8.87 6.48 9.58
N SER A 21 10.03 7.06 9.89
CA SER A 21 10.17 8.47 10.26
C SER A 21 9.65 9.44 9.20
N ASN A 22 9.70 9.03 7.92
CA ASN A 22 9.12 9.77 6.79
C ASN A 22 7.59 9.87 6.81
N LEU A 23 6.90 9.10 7.66
CA LEU A 23 5.46 9.17 7.85
C LEU A 23 5.05 10.16 8.95
N SER A 24 5.98 10.55 9.83
CA SER A 24 5.70 11.50 10.92
C SER A 24 5.14 12.84 10.44
N PRO A 25 5.59 13.43 9.31
CA PRO A 25 5.02 14.69 8.79
C PRO A 25 3.54 14.61 8.38
N PHE A 26 2.97 13.39 8.31
CA PHE A 26 1.59 13.15 7.89
C PHE A 26 0.70 12.64 9.01
N PHE A 27 1.20 11.73 9.85
CA PHE A 27 0.36 10.95 10.77
C PHE A 27 0.65 11.20 12.25
N SER A 28 1.61 12.06 12.60
CA SER A 28 1.83 12.45 14.00
C SER A 28 0.75 13.44 14.48
N GLU A 29 0.60 13.60 15.79
CA GLU A 29 -0.30 14.61 16.36
C GLU A 29 0.12 16.03 15.91
N ALA A 30 1.42 16.32 15.87
CA ALA A 30 1.93 17.61 15.36
C ALA A 30 1.55 17.83 13.88
N ALA A 31 1.61 16.78 13.06
CA ALA A 31 1.18 16.84 11.67
C ALA A 31 -0.32 17.12 11.55
N LEU A 32 -1.17 16.41 12.28
CA LEU A 32 -2.62 16.66 12.27
C LEU A 32 -2.94 18.10 12.66
N ILE A 33 -2.28 18.64 13.68
CA ILE A 33 -2.44 20.03 14.11
C ILE A 33 -2.02 20.98 12.96
N LYS A 34 -0.88 20.74 12.33
CA LYS A 34 -0.40 21.53 11.19
C LYS A 34 -1.40 21.55 10.03
N TYR A 35 -1.97 20.40 9.66
CA TYR A 35 -2.96 20.31 8.58
C TYR A 35 -4.24 21.05 8.94
N ARG A 36 -4.66 21.02 10.20
CA ARG A 36 -5.80 21.84 10.67
C ARG A 36 -5.52 23.34 10.53
N VAL A 37 -4.33 23.79 10.92
CA VAL A 37 -3.89 25.18 10.73
C VAL A 37 -3.89 25.56 9.25
N LEU A 38 -3.37 24.69 8.38
CA LEU A 38 -3.39 24.89 6.93
C LEU A 38 -4.82 25.12 6.42
N VAL A 39 -5.74 24.22 6.78
CA VAL A 39 -7.15 24.32 6.32
C VAL A 39 -7.81 25.61 6.80
N GLU A 40 -7.62 25.98 8.07
CA GLU A 40 -8.18 27.23 8.62
C GLU A 40 -7.63 28.48 7.89
N ILE A 41 -6.34 28.52 7.62
CA ILE A 41 -5.71 29.64 6.93
C ILE A 41 -6.18 29.73 5.47
N GLU A 42 -6.18 28.62 4.73
CA GLU A 42 -6.66 28.62 3.34
C GLU A 42 -8.16 28.94 3.27
N TYR A 43 -8.95 28.49 4.28
CA TYR A 43 -10.35 28.88 4.37
C TYR A 43 -10.53 30.37 4.58
N PHE A 44 -9.78 30.99 5.51
CA PHE A 44 -9.81 32.43 5.72
C PHE A 44 -9.42 33.20 4.45
N ILE A 45 -8.39 32.77 3.74
CA ILE A 45 -7.99 33.34 2.44
C ILE A 45 -9.13 33.21 1.42
N GLY A 46 -9.77 32.03 1.35
CA GLY A 46 -10.94 31.80 0.50
C GLY A 46 -12.11 32.76 0.82
N LEU A 47 -12.37 33.05 2.10
CA LEU A 47 -13.38 34.04 2.50
C LEU A 47 -13.01 35.47 2.06
N CYS A 48 -11.71 35.81 2.08
CA CYS A 48 -11.27 37.14 1.58
C CYS A 48 -11.45 37.29 0.05
N GLU A 49 -11.58 36.20 -0.69
CA GLU A 49 -11.93 36.25 -2.12
C GLU A 49 -13.44 36.32 -2.38
N CYS A 50 -14.27 36.09 -1.36
CA CYS A 50 -15.70 36.28 -1.45
C CYS A 50 -16.08 37.75 -1.28
N PRO A 51 -17.22 38.18 -1.83
CA PRO A 51 -17.71 39.58 -1.70
C PRO A 51 -18.29 39.82 -0.30
N LEU A 52 -17.51 39.57 0.75
CA LEU A 52 -17.86 39.83 2.14
C LEU A 52 -17.47 41.26 2.50
N PRO A 53 -18.42 42.14 2.83
CA PRO A 53 -18.12 43.55 3.12
C PRO A 53 -17.08 43.73 4.22
N GLN A 54 -17.10 42.89 5.24
CA GLN A 54 -16.21 42.97 6.40
C GLN A 54 -14.76 42.58 6.06
N LEU A 55 -14.54 41.81 4.99
CA LEU A 55 -13.22 41.39 4.52
C LEU A 55 -12.73 42.20 3.31
N SER A 56 -13.56 43.12 2.79
CA SER A 56 -13.22 43.92 1.59
C SER A 56 -11.95 44.77 1.74
N ALA A 57 -11.64 45.17 2.98
CA ALA A 57 -10.45 45.99 3.31
C ALA A 57 -9.21 45.13 3.64
N PHE A 58 -9.28 43.79 3.55
CA PHE A 58 -8.13 42.91 3.82
C PHE A 58 -7.06 43.07 2.73
N ASP A 59 -5.82 43.31 3.15
CA ASP A 59 -4.70 43.40 2.22
C ASP A 59 -4.26 42.03 1.73
N LYS A 60 -4.60 41.69 0.49
CA LYS A 60 -4.27 40.39 -0.14
C LYS A 60 -2.76 40.15 -0.28
N ASN A 61 -1.91 41.16 -0.21
CA ASN A 61 -0.47 41.01 -0.17
C ASN A 61 0.01 40.27 1.10
N LEU A 62 -0.82 40.14 2.12
CA LEU A 62 -0.54 39.39 3.35
C LEU A 62 -0.79 37.88 3.23
N TYR A 63 -1.40 37.37 2.15
CA TYR A 63 -1.62 35.93 1.98
C TYR A 63 -0.36 35.08 2.15
N PRO A 64 0.80 35.44 1.56
CA PRO A 64 2.03 34.69 1.81
C PRO A 64 2.41 34.66 3.30
N LYS A 65 2.17 35.77 4.01
CA LYS A 65 2.46 35.87 5.44
C LYS A 65 1.53 35.03 6.29
N LEU A 66 0.25 34.91 5.93
CA LEU A 66 -0.68 33.98 6.57
C LEU A 66 -0.26 32.53 6.32
N ARG A 67 0.18 32.19 5.11
CA ARG A 67 0.66 30.85 4.76
C ARG A 67 1.91 30.44 5.54
N GLU A 68 2.76 31.42 5.92
CA GLU A 68 3.92 31.13 6.79
C GLU A 68 3.50 30.49 8.12
N ILE A 69 2.29 30.75 8.65
CA ILE A 69 1.79 30.17 9.91
C ILE A 69 1.78 28.63 9.84
N TYR A 70 1.50 28.02 8.67
CA TYR A 70 1.54 26.58 8.53
C TYR A 70 2.77 26.07 7.75
N THR A 71 3.37 26.84 6.83
CA THR A 71 4.55 26.38 6.10
C THR A 71 5.82 26.40 6.97
N GLN A 72 5.87 27.28 7.97
CA GLN A 72 6.93 27.38 8.98
C GLN A 72 6.50 26.80 10.34
N PHE A 73 5.42 25.98 10.36
CA PHE A 73 4.91 25.39 11.58
C PHE A 73 5.95 24.52 12.28
N SER A 74 6.13 24.74 13.59
CA SER A 74 7.16 24.12 14.40
C SER A 74 6.57 23.29 15.56
N ASP A 75 7.41 22.47 16.21
CA ASP A 75 7.05 21.77 17.44
C ASP A 75 6.65 22.74 18.54
N ALA A 76 7.23 23.94 18.60
CA ALA A 76 6.85 24.98 19.55
C ALA A 76 5.41 25.46 19.33
N ASP A 77 4.96 25.60 18.07
CA ASP A 77 3.60 25.96 17.72
C ASP A 77 2.63 24.83 18.10
N ALA A 78 2.99 23.57 17.81
CA ALA A 78 2.21 22.40 18.22
C ALA A 78 2.04 22.36 19.74
N MET A 79 3.11 22.58 20.49
CA MET A 79 3.08 22.63 21.96
C MET A 79 2.23 23.80 22.50
N ALA A 80 2.26 24.96 21.84
CA ALA A 80 1.41 26.09 22.20
C ALA A 80 -0.09 25.74 22.04
N ILE A 81 -0.46 25.12 20.92
CA ILE A 81 -1.83 24.63 20.69
C ILE A 81 -2.23 23.57 21.74
N LYS A 82 -1.34 22.62 22.05
CA LYS A 82 -1.62 21.61 23.10
C LYS A 82 -1.83 22.24 24.49
N LYS A 83 -1.13 23.33 24.82
CA LYS A 83 -1.37 24.08 26.08
C LYS A 83 -2.76 24.71 26.10
N ILE A 84 -3.22 25.28 24.99
CA ILE A 84 -4.58 25.82 24.86
C ILE A 84 -5.60 24.70 24.99
N GLU A 85 -5.36 23.56 24.33
CA GLU A 85 -6.25 22.39 24.38
C GLU A 85 -6.43 21.84 25.80
N LEU A 86 -5.36 21.82 26.62
CA LEU A 86 -5.45 21.42 28.03
C LEU A 86 -6.44 22.25 28.86
N VAL A 87 -6.68 23.50 28.48
CA VAL A 87 -7.63 24.39 29.16
C VAL A 87 -9.02 24.28 28.53
N THR A 88 -9.09 24.24 27.22
CA THR A 88 -10.37 24.26 26.48
C THR A 88 -11.03 22.89 26.40
N ASN A 89 -10.24 21.81 26.56
CA ASN A 89 -10.63 20.43 26.34
C ASN A 89 -11.23 20.20 24.92
N HIS A 90 -10.73 20.98 23.94
CA HIS A 90 -11.22 20.92 22.57
C HIS A 90 -10.12 21.24 21.57
N ASP A 91 -9.71 20.24 20.77
CA ASP A 91 -8.56 20.27 19.88
C ASP A 91 -8.68 21.31 18.74
N VAL A 92 -9.78 21.30 17.99
CA VAL A 92 -9.99 22.26 16.88
C VAL A 92 -10.16 23.69 17.40
N LYS A 93 -10.82 23.86 18.56
CA LYS A 93 -10.96 25.19 19.17
C LYS A 93 -9.61 25.76 19.62
N ALA A 94 -8.70 24.90 20.06
CA ALA A 94 -7.34 25.30 20.40
C ALA A 94 -6.57 25.80 19.16
N VAL A 95 -6.76 25.19 18.02
CA VAL A 95 -6.21 25.66 16.72
C VAL A 95 -6.75 27.05 16.37
N GLU A 96 -8.07 27.26 16.47
CA GLU A 96 -8.71 28.55 16.23
C GLU A 96 -8.08 29.65 17.12
N TYR A 97 -7.95 29.42 18.43
CA TYR A 97 -7.38 30.41 19.35
C TYR A 97 -5.91 30.71 19.01
N PHE A 98 -5.11 29.70 18.72
CA PHE A 98 -3.73 29.88 18.27
C PHE A 98 -3.65 30.78 17.03
N ILE A 99 -4.50 30.54 16.02
CA ILE A 99 -4.51 31.37 14.81
C ILE A 99 -4.93 32.81 15.14
N LYS A 100 -5.92 33.00 16.04
CA LYS A 100 -6.32 34.34 16.52
C LYS A 100 -5.16 35.06 17.21
N GLU A 101 -4.34 34.38 17.98
CA GLU A 101 -3.12 34.97 18.58
C GLU A 101 -2.09 35.37 17.50
N LYS A 102 -1.91 34.55 16.44
CA LYS A 102 -1.05 34.92 15.29
C LYS A 102 -1.59 36.12 14.53
N PHE A 103 -2.91 36.26 14.39
CA PHE A 103 -3.55 37.45 13.80
C PHE A 103 -3.32 38.69 14.64
N ASP A 104 -3.40 38.58 15.97
CA ASP A 104 -3.11 39.68 16.89
C ASP A 104 -1.62 40.13 16.71
N ALA A 105 -0.70 39.20 16.62
CA ALA A 105 0.74 39.49 16.36
C ALA A 105 1.01 40.15 15.01
N LEU A 106 0.15 39.90 14.03
CA LEU A 106 0.22 40.49 12.69
C LEU A 106 -0.57 41.82 12.56
N ASN A 107 -1.16 42.32 13.62
CA ASN A 107 -2.05 43.50 13.64
C ASN A 107 -3.31 43.31 12.79
N LEU A 108 -3.88 42.09 12.78
CA LEU A 108 -5.07 41.71 12.02
C LEU A 108 -6.31 41.49 12.91
N GLN A 109 -6.38 42.12 14.08
CA GLN A 109 -7.42 41.91 15.08
C GLN A 109 -8.83 42.12 14.54
N SER A 110 -9.02 43.07 13.60
CA SER A 110 -10.31 43.39 12.98
C SER A 110 -10.89 42.24 12.13
N PHE A 111 -10.06 41.28 11.74
CA PHE A 111 -10.45 40.18 10.85
C PHE A 111 -10.54 38.81 11.55
N LYS A 112 -10.05 38.70 12.79
CA LYS A 112 -9.85 37.40 13.46
C LYS A 112 -11.16 36.64 13.76
N GLU A 113 -12.30 37.31 13.80
CA GLU A 113 -13.61 36.64 13.99
C GLU A 113 -14.11 35.91 12.75
N PHE A 114 -13.43 36.06 11.61
CA PHE A 114 -13.65 35.26 10.41
C PHE A 114 -12.83 33.95 10.38
N ILE A 115 -11.93 33.71 11.35
CA ILE A 115 -11.30 32.42 11.56
C ILE A 115 -12.39 31.44 12.03
N HIS A 116 -12.49 30.28 11.41
CA HIS A 116 -13.53 29.26 11.71
C HIS A 116 -14.96 29.73 11.49
N PHE A 117 -15.16 30.77 10.66
CA PHE A 117 -16.47 31.36 10.45
C PHE A 117 -17.47 30.38 9.85
N GLY A 118 -18.60 30.14 10.51
CA GLY A 118 -19.67 29.24 10.05
C GLY A 118 -19.33 27.76 10.04
N LEU A 119 -18.11 27.36 10.44
CA LEU A 119 -17.64 26.00 10.41
C LEU A 119 -18.00 25.18 11.66
N THR A 120 -17.88 23.89 11.54
CA THR A 120 -17.81 22.95 12.64
C THR A 120 -16.45 22.23 12.59
N SER A 121 -16.05 21.61 13.71
CA SER A 121 -14.76 20.91 13.81
C SER A 121 -14.55 19.89 12.69
N GLN A 122 -15.62 19.30 12.18
CA GLN A 122 -15.52 18.30 11.12
C GLN A 122 -15.30 18.89 9.73
N ASP A 123 -15.58 20.16 9.50
CA ASP A 123 -15.14 20.82 8.27
C ASP A 123 -13.62 20.90 8.20
N ILE A 124 -12.97 21.01 9.36
CA ILE A 124 -11.49 21.02 9.49
C ILE A 124 -10.93 19.61 9.49
N ASN A 125 -11.49 18.68 10.26
CA ASN A 125 -10.96 17.31 10.34
C ASN A 125 -11.19 16.52 9.04
N ASN A 126 -12.39 16.64 8.43
CA ASN A 126 -12.72 15.93 7.19
C ASN A 126 -12.16 16.60 5.92
N THR A 127 -11.25 17.53 6.08
CA THR A 127 -10.40 18.10 5.02
C THR A 127 -8.93 17.88 5.36
N ALA A 128 -8.49 18.14 6.59
CA ALA A 128 -7.12 17.97 7.06
C ALA A 128 -6.65 16.50 6.98
N ILE A 129 -7.48 15.56 7.44
CA ILE A 129 -7.13 14.12 7.45
C ILE A 129 -7.03 13.54 6.03
N PRO A 130 -8.01 13.71 5.11
CA PRO A 130 -7.85 13.21 3.75
C PRO A 130 -6.72 13.92 2.98
N LEU A 131 -6.41 15.20 3.28
CA LEU A 131 -5.26 15.88 2.69
C LEU A 131 -3.94 15.24 3.12
N SER A 132 -3.77 15.02 4.42
CA SER A 132 -2.61 14.33 4.99
C SER A 132 -2.46 12.90 4.41
N LEU A 133 -3.55 12.14 4.34
CA LEU A 133 -3.56 10.78 3.78
C LEU A 133 -3.20 10.79 2.29
N LYS A 134 -3.71 11.74 1.51
CA LYS A 134 -3.35 11.95 0.11
C LYS A 134 -1.85 12.17 -0.06
N GLU A 135 -1.30 13.14 0.68
CA GLU A 135 0.11 13.47 0.59
C GLU A 135 1.00 12.31 1.01
N ALA A 136 0.67 11.62 2.11
CA ALA A 136 1.39 10.41 2.55
C ALA A 136 1.34 9.30 1.49
N THR A 137 0.17 9.09 0.89
CA THR A 137 0.01 8.06 -0.15
C THR A 137 0.84 8.40 -1.38
N GLN A 138 0.83 9.65 -1.84
CA GLN A 138 1.53 10.09 -3.04
C GLN A 138 3.05 10.20 -2.85
N THR A 139 3.52 10.59 -1.66
CA THR A 139 4.95 10.90 -1.45
C THR A 139 5.72 9.81 -0.70
N ALA A 140 5.05 8.91 0.00
CA ALA A 140 5.69 7.83 0.74
C ALA A 140 5.24 6.44 0.28
N TYR A 141 3.91 6.15 0.29
CA TYR A 141 3.40 4.81 0.00
C TYR A 141 3.65 4.40 -1.45
N ILE A 142 3.17 5.19 -2.42
CA ILE A 142 3.28 4.87 -3.86
C ILE A 142 4.75 4.75 -4.29
N PRO A 143 5.65 5.70 -3.99
CA PRO A 143 7.04 5.58 -4.40
C PRO A 143 7.75 4.34 -3.83
N THR A 144 7.43 3.95 -2.59
CA THR A 144 8.02 2.74 -1.98
C THR A 144 7.51 1.47 -2.66
N LEU A 145 6.21 1.41 -3.00
CA LEU A 145 5.63 0.29 -3.75
C LEU A 145 6.19 0.21 -5.18
N GLU A 146 6.31 1.34 -5.87
CA GLU A 146 6.88 1.39 -7.22
C GLU A 146 8.34 0.92 -7.24
N ALA A 147 9.13 1.28 -6.23
CA ALA A 147 10.50 0.79 -6.08
C ALA A 147 10.57 -0.74 -5.87
N LEU A 148 9.62 -1.31 -5.11
CA LEU A 148 9.50 -2.77 -4.96
C LEU A 148 9.10 -3.46 -6.26
N ILE A 149 8.13 -2.91 -6.99
CA ILE A 149 7.69 -3.43 -8.30
C ILE A 149 8.87 -3.42 -9.29
N GLU A 150 9.65 -2.35 -9.33
CA GLU A 150 10.82 -2.24 -10.23
C GLU A 150 11.91 -3.25 -9.88
N GLN A 151 12.15 -3.50 -8.59
CA GLN A 151 13.07 -4.56 -8.17
C GLN A 151 12.58 -5.95 -8.64
N LEU A 152 11.28 -6.23 -8.53
CA LEU A 152 10.70 -7.50 -9.01
C LEU A 152 10.83 -7.65 -10.53
N LYS A 153 10.62 -6.57 -11.30
CA LYS A 153 10.84 -6.56 -12.75
C LYS A 153 12.29 -6.92 -13.09
N SER A 154 13.22 -6.25 -12.42
CA SER A 154 14.66 -6.52 -12.63
C SER A 154 15.02 -7.99 -12.37
N LEU A 155 14.47 -8.60 -11.32
CA LEU A 155 14.66 -10.01 -11.03
C LEU A 155 13.95 -10.92 -12.04
N SER A 156 12.77 -10.54 -12.50
CA SER A 156 12.06 -11.26 -13.56
C SER A 156 12.86 -11.30 -14.86
N ASP A 157 13.47 -10.18 -15.23
CA ASP A 157 14.33 -10.10 -16.42
C ASP A 157 15.63 -10.87 -16.24
N GLU A 158 16.28 -10.77 -15.06
CA GLU A 158 17.51 -11.51 -14.74
C GLU A 158 17.34 -13.03 -14.86
N TRP A 159 16.15 -13.53 -14.47
CA TRP A 159 15.86 -14.96 -14.44
C TRP A 159 14.84 -15.39 -15.51
N ALA A 160 14.67 -14.61 -16.57
CA ALA A 160 13.69 -14.85 -17.63
C ALA A 160 13.79 -16.23 -18.26
N ASP A 161 15.00 -16.72 -18.48
CA ASP A 161 15.28 -18.01 -19.16
C ASP A 161 15.58 -19.16 -18.20
N VAL A 162 15.42 -18.97 -16.90
CA VAL A 162 15.65 -20.04 -15.90
C VAL A 162 14.46 -20.98 -15.88
N PRO A 163 14.58 -22.23 -16.37
CA PRO A 163 13.51 -23.21 -16.28
C PRO A 163 13.30 -23.62 -14.82
N LEU A 164 12.06 -23.78 -14.42
CA LEU A 164 11.66 -24.09 -13.05
C LEU A 164 10.59 -25.19 -13.07
N LEU A 165 10.74 -26.19 -12.21
CA LEU A 165 9.70 -27.19 -12.00
C LEU A 165 8.52 -26.55 -11.27
N ALA A 166 7.38 -26.36 -11.97
CA ALA A 166 6.18 -25.90 -11.30
C ALA A 166 5.58 -26.97 -10.38
N ARG A 167 4.88 -26.53 -9.36
CA ARG A 167 4.16 -27.43 -8.45
C ARG A 167 2.71 -27.01 -8.32
N THR A 168 1.81 -27.97 -8.55
CA THR A 168 0.39 -27.82 -8.28
C THR A 168 -0.01 -28.80 -7.19
N HIS A 169 -0.75 -28.36 -6.18
CA HIS A 169 -1.06 -29.20 -5.01
C HIS A 169 0.19 -29.78 -4.32
N GLY A 170 1.32 -29.05 -4.40
CA GLY A 170 2.62 -29.51 -3.89
C GLY A 170 3.32 -30.59 -4.75
N GLN A 171 2.69 -31.07 -5.82
CA GLN A 171 3.23 -32.10 -6.71
C GLN A 171 3.92 -31.50 -7.94
N PRO A 172 4.98 -32.16 -8.48
CA PRO A 172 5.59 -31.78 -9.73
C PRO A 172 4.56 -31.66 -10.86
N ALA A 173 4.64 -30.58 -11.60
CA ALA A 173 3.76 -30.24 -12.72
C ALA A 173 4.59 -29.75 -13.92
N SER A 174 3.91 -29.32 -14.98
CA SER A 174 4.58 -28.82 -16.18
C SER A 174 5.59 -27.72 -15.84
N PRO A 175 6.81 -27.77 -16.37
CA PRO A 175 7.82 -26.75 -16.11
C PRO A 175 7.37 -25.35 -16.52
N THR A 176 7.93 -24.35 -15.87
CA THR A 176 7.70 -22.92 -16.10
C THR A 176 9.05 -22.20 -16.18
N ARG A 177 9.03 -20.88 -16.23
CA ARG A 177 10.24 -20.04 -16.11
C ARG A 177 10.17 -19.20 -14.86
N LEU A 178 11.25 -19.11 -14.11
CA LEU A 178 11.30 -18.36 -12.85
C LEU A 178 10.96 -16.87 -13.03
N GLY A 179 11.49 -16.24 -14.09
CA GLY A 179 11.16 -14.84 -14.40
C GLY A 179 9.66 -14.63 -14.64
N LYS A 180 9.00 -15.58 -15.33
CA LYS A 180 7.55 -15.52 -15.54
C LYS A 180 6.78 -15.66 -14.23
N GLU A 181 7.19 -16.52 -13.32
CA GLU A 181 6.56 -16.66 -12.00
C GLU A 181 6.62 -15.34 -11.21
N ILE A 182 7.75 -14.62 -11.27
CA ILE A 182 7.89 -13.29 -10.64
C ILE A 182 7.03 -12.25 -11.35
N MET A 183 6.99 -12.29 -12.71
CA MET A 183 6.19 -11.34 -13.49
C MET A 183 4.69 -11.40 -13.18
N VAL A 184 4.18 -12.56 -12.76
CA VAL A 184 2.79 -12.70 -12.28
C VAL A 184 2.51 -11.72 -11.13
N PHE A 185 3.42 -11.61 -10.16
CA PHE A 185 3.27 -10.68 -9.04
C PHE A 185 3.41 -9.22 -9.48
N VAL A 186 4.34 -8.93 -10.39
CA VAL A 186 4.50 -7.59 -10.96
C VAL A 186 3.18 -7.11 -11.58
N VAL A 187 2.61 -7.89 -12.49
CA VAL A 187 1.36 -7.54 -13.17
C VAL A 187 0.19 -7.37 -12.18
N ARG A 188 0.10 -8.24 -11.17
CA ARG A 188 -0.92 -8.13 -10.12
C ARG A 188 -0.78 -6.83 -9.34
N LEU A 189 0.44 -6.48 -8.92
CA LEU A 189 0.72 -5.25 -8.16
C LEU A 189 0.48 -3.99 -9.00
N GLU A 190 0.92 -3.96 -10.27
CA GLU A 190 0.68 -2.83 -11.18
C GLU A 190 -0.80 -2.57 -11.40
N ASN A 191 -1.60 -3.63 -11.58
CA ASN A 191 -3.05 -3.49 -11.72
C ASN A 191 -3.68 -2.88 -10.46
N GLN A 192 -3.29 -3.35 -9.26
CA GLN A 192 -3.82 -2.80 -8.03
C GLN A 192 -3.32 -1.37 -7.76
N LEU A 193 -2.09 -1.06 -8.12
CA LEU A 193 -1.56 0.31 -8.02
C LEU A 193 -2.31 1.27 -8.97
N LYS A 194 -2.62 0.82 -10.18
CA LYS A 194 -3.44 1.58 -11.12
C LYS A 194 -4.82 1.88 -10.53
N ASP A 195 -5.48 0.87 -9.99
CA ASP A 195 -6.81 1.02 -9.36
C ASP A 195 -6.73 1.97 -8.16
N LEU A 196 -5.74 1.81 -7.28
CA LEU A 196 -5.53 2.67 -6.11
C LEU A 196 -5.40 4.15 -6.51
N LYS A 197 -4.66 4.45 -7.58
CA LYS A 197 -4.45 5.82 -8.08
C LYS A 197 -5.74 6.49 -8.59
N THR A 198 -6.80 5.74 -8.86
CA THR A 198 -8.09 6.28 -9.31
C THR A 198 -9.02 6.66 -8.15
N ILE A 199 -8.74 6.21 -6.94
CA ILE A 199 -9.62 6.45 -5.78
C ILE A 199 -9.52 7.92 -5.36
N PRO A 200 -10.65 8.64 -5.30
CA PRO A 200 -10.64 10.04 -4.89
C PRO A 200 -10.42 10.17 -3.38
N TYR A 201 -9.85 11.30 -2.97
CA TYR A 201 -9.73 11.67 -1.56
C TYR A 201 -10.93 12.53 -1.18
N GLY A 202 -12.00 11.88 -0.72
CA GLY A 202 -13.24 12.54 -0.34
C GLY A 202 -13.08 13.46 0.86
N ALA A 203 -13.68 14.64 0.79
CA ALA A 203 -13.68 15.62 1.87
C ALA A 203 -15.05 16.27 2.05
N LYS A 204 -15.46 16.46 3.30
CA LYS A 204 -16.70 17.14 3.66
C LYS A 204 -16.41 18.58 4.05
N PHE A 205 -17.23 19.49 3.51
CA PHE A 205 -17.24 20.90 3.87
C PHE A 205 -18.67 21.45 3.73
N GLY A 206 -19.22 22.06 4.79
CA GLY A 206 -20.62 22.55 4.73
C GLY A 206 -21.26 22.84 6.09
N GLY A 207 -20.48 23.00 7.17
CA GLY A 207 -20.98 23.32 8.50
C GLY A 207 -21.54 22.11 9.27
N ALA A 208 -22.26 22.40 10.34
CA ALA A 208 -22.67 21.44 11.37
C ALA A 208 -23.51 20.24 10.87
N THR A 209 -24.22 20.38 9.75
CA THR A 209 -25.07 19.34 9.17
C THR A 209 -24.83 19.16 7.66
N GLY A 210 -23.76 19.76 7.10
CA GLY A 210 -23.47 19.72 5.67
C GLY A 210 -24.35 20.62 4.80
N ASN A 211 -25.15 21.50 5.39
CA ASN A 211 -26.14 22.34 4.68
C ASN A 211 -25.76 23.83 4.63
N TYR A 212 -24.58 24.23 5.06
CA TYR A 212 -24.13 25.62 5.12
C TYR A 212 -25.05 26.56 5.94
N ASN A 213 -25.77 26.06 6.94
CA ASN A 213 -26.79 26.78 7.68
C ASN A 213 -26.30 28.15 8.22
N ALA A 214 -25.15 28.15 8.91
CA ALA A 214 -24.57 29.37 9.50
C ALA A 214 -24.06 30.32 8.42
N HIS A 215 -23.47 29.83 7.36
CA HIS A 215 -23.03 30.63 6.23
C HIS A 215 -24.21 31.30 5.52
N PHE A 216 -25.26 30.52 5.22
CA PHE A 216 -26.44 31.00 4.50
C PHE A 216 -27.22 32.03 5.29
N VAL A 217 -27.38 31.86 6.60
CA VAL A 217 -28.08 32.84 7.43
C VAL A 217 -27.32 34.17 7.53
N ALA A 218 -25.97 34.11 7.52
CA ALA A 218 -25.13 35.30 7.58
C ALA A 218 -25.06 36.05 6.24
N TYR A 219 -24.90 35.31 5.13
CA TYR A 219 -24.77 35.87 3.79
C TYR A 219 -25.60 35.08 2.78
N PRO A 220 -26.92 35.28 2.71
CA PRO A 220 -27.83 34.49 1.87
C PRO A 220 -27.67 34.70 0.36
N SER A 221 -26.95 35.74 -0.05
CA SER A 221 -26.69 36.05 -1.47
C SER A 221 -25.48 35.32 -2.04
N ILE A 222 -24.71 34.63 -1.21
CA ILE A 222 -23.51 33.87 -1.66
C ILE A 222 -23.90 32.43 -1.96
N ASP A 223 -23.42 31.91 -3.09
CA ASP A 223 -23.49 30.47 -3.40
C ASP A 223 -22.43 29.69 -2.59
N TRP A 224 -22.77 29.36 -1.37
CA TRP A 224 -21.90 28.64 -0.45
C TRP A 224 -21.58 27.23 -0.92
N ARG A 225 -22.42 26.59 -1.71
CA ARG A 225 -22.15 25.29 -2.29
C ARG A 225 -21.04 25.39 -3.31
N HIS A 226 -21.12 26.36 -4.21
CA HIS A 226 -20.07 26.63 -5.18
C HIS A 226 -18.76 26.99 -4.47
N PHE A 227 -18.82 27.87 -3.46
CA PHE A 227 -17.66 28.20 -2.65
C PHE A 227 -17.01 26.97 -2.03
N GLY A 228 -17.78 26.10 -1.37
CA GLY A 228 -17.26 24.89 -0.73
C GLY A 228 -16.61 23.93 -1.74
N THR A 229 -17.20 23.77 -2.92
CA THR A 229 -16.62 22.98 -4.00
C THR A 229 -15.28 23.55 -4.45
N GLN A 230 -15.22 24.86 -4.72
CA GLN A 230 -13.97 25.54 -5.10
C GLN A 230 -12.89 25.43 -4.01
N PHE A 231 -13.28 25.63 -2.75
CA PHE A 231 -12.35 25.50 -1.63
C PHE A 231 -11.77 24.08 -1.52
N VAL A 232 -12.61 23.06 -1.54
CA VAL A 232 -12.17 21.66 -1.40
C VAL A 232 -11.36 21.20 -2.61
N GLU A 233 -11.83 21.50 -3.83
CA GLU A 233 -11.24 20.94 -5.05
C GLU A 233 -10.05 21.77 -5.54
N THR A 234 -10.16 23.10 -5.51
CA THR A 234 -9.10 23.97 -6.06
C THR A 234 -8.07 24.35 -4.99
N SER A 235 -8.49 24.76 -3.78
CA SER A 235 -7.55 25.20 -2.76
C SER A 235 -6.87 24.02 -2.06
N LEU A 236 -7.60 22.93 -1.78
CA LEU A 236 -7.06 21.75 -1.09
C LEU A 236 -6.74 20.59 -2.02
N GLY A 237 -7.22 20.61 -3.26
CA GLY A 237 -6.98 19.53 -4.24
C GLY A 237 -7.60 18.19 -3.83
N LEU A 238 -8.69 18.20 -3.06
CA LEU A 238 -9.45 17.04 -2.62
C LEU A 238 -10.71 16.86 -3.48
N SER A 239 -11.52 15.85 -3.22
CA SER A 239 -12.80 15.64 -3.90
C SER A 239 -13.93 16.03 -2.97
N HIS A 240 -14.77 16.98 -3.38
CA HIS A 240 -15.87 17.48 -2.54
C HIS A 240 -17.01 16.47 -2.46
N SER A 241 -17.23 15.90 -1.29
CA SER A 241 -18.36 15.03 -0.99
C SER A 241 -19.60 15.89 -0.66
N PHE A 242 -20.65 15.79 -1.49
CA PHE A 242 -21.90 16.50 -1.29
C PHE A 242 -23.08 15.74 -1.93
N PRO A 243 -24.26 15.65 -1.25
CA PRO A 243 -24.54 16.09 0.13
C PRO A 243 -23.90 15.18 1.19
N THR A 244 -23.67 15.72 2.38
CA THR A 244 -23.13 14.97 3.52
C THR A 244 -23.94 15.26 4.79
N THR A 245 -23.68 14.52 5.87
CA THR A 245 -24.08 14.85 7.23
C THR A 245 -23.05 15.81 7.86
N GLN A 246 -22.89 15.80 9.18
CA GLN A 246 -21.82 16.56 9.82
C GLN A 246 -20.42 16.05 9.40
N ILE A 247 -20.30 14.80 8.96
CA ILE A 247 -19.05 14.15 8.57
C ILE A 247 -19.06 13.75 7.10
N GLU A 248 -17.88 13.44 6.58
CA GLU A 248 -17.67 12.78 5.30
C GLU A 248 -18.22 11.34 5.35
N HIS A 249 -18.59 10.77 4.20
CA HIS A 249 -19.10 9.39 4.10
C HIS A 249 -18.06 8.34 4.44
N TYR A 250 -16.78 8.64 4.22
CA TYR A 250 -15.61 7.75 4.32
C TYR A 250 -15.60 6.58 3.33
N ASP A 251 -16.53 6.50 2.39
CA ASP A 251 -16.60 5.42 1.40
C ASP A 251 -15.34 5.36 0.53
N SER A 252 -14.85 6.52 0.05
CA SER A 252 -13.61 6.60 -0.73
C SER A 252 -12.38 6.24 0.12
N MET A 253 -12.35 6.64 1.38
CA MET A 253 -11.26 6.27 2.29
C MET A 253 -11.27 4.77 2.60
N ALA A 254 -12.45 4.19 2.77
CA ALA A 254 -12.62 2.73 2.92
C ALA A 254 -12.13 1.99 1.67
N ALA A 255 -12.50 2.45 0.48
CA ALA A 255 -12.02 1.90 -0.78
C ALA A 255 -10.49 1.96 -0.92
N LEU A 256 -9.86 3.06 -0.46
CA LEU A 256 -8.40 3.19 -0.43
C LEU A 256 -7.76 2.15 0.50
N PHE A 257 -8.31 1.95 1.69
CA PHE A 257 -7.81 0.94 2.64
C PHE A 257 -8.01 -0.48 2.12
N ASP A 258 -9.13 -0.77 1.44
CA ASP A 258 -9.36 -2.05 0.78
C ASP A 258 -8.38 -2.29 -0.37
N ALA A 259 -8.02 -1.27 -1.15
CA ALA A 259 -7.01 -1.36 -2.19
C ALA A 259 -5.61 -1.63 -1.60
N MET A 260 -5.22 -0.92 -0.52
CA MET A 260 -3.96 -1.17 0.20
C MET A 260 -3.90 -2.58 0.78
N LYS A 261 -4.99 -3.06 1.40
CA LYS A 261 -5.11 -4.43 1.90
C LYS A 261 -4.92 -5.48 0.79
N ARG A 262 -5.45 -5.22 -0.40
CA ARG A 262 -5.32 -6.12 -1.56
C ARG A 262 -3.89 -6.18 -2.07
N ILE A 263 -3.19 -5.05 -2.13
CA ILE A 263 -1.75 -4.99 -2.44
C ILE A 263 -0.96 -5.81 -1.42
N ASN A 264 -1.23 -5.62 -0.13
CA ASN A 264 -0.59 -6.37 0.94
C ASN A 264 -0.83 -7.88 0.82
N THR A 265 -2.03 -8.30 0.42
CA THR A 265 -2.37 -9.71 0.22
C THR A 265 -1.56 -10.35 -0.91
N ILE A 266 -1.31 -9.60 -1.99
CA ILE A 266 -0.43 -10.06 -3.09
C ILE A 266 1.01 -10.23 -2.61
N LEU A 267 1.49 -9.32 -1.75
CA LEU A 267 2.85 -9.41 -1.21
C LEU A 267 3.01 -10.54 -0.19
N ILE A 268 1.98 -10.84 0.61
CA ILE A 268 1.98 -12.03 1.47
C ILE A 268 2.14 -13.31 0.64
N ASP A 269 1.43 -13.41 -0.48
CA ASP A 269 1.52 -14.53 -1.42
C ASP A 269 2.95 -14.67 -1.99
N LEU A 270 3.52 -13.54 -2.44
CA LEU A 270 4.91 -13.46 -2.91
C LEU A 270 5.93 -13.85 -1.83
N ASP A 271 5.80 -13.33 -0.62
CA ASP A 271 6.71 -13.61 0.49
C ASP A 271 6.71 -15.11 0.84
N ARG A 272 5.53 -15.76 0.79
CA ARG A 272 5.37 -17.21 1.03
C ARG A 272 5.99 -18.04 -0.08
N ASP A 273 5.88 -17.64 -1.33
CA ASP A 273 6.51 -18.33 -2.44
C ASP A 273 8.05 -18.26 -2.34
N PHE A 274 8.61 -17.07 -2.10
CA PHE A 274 10.07 -16.94 -1.91
C PHE A 274 10.57 -17.67 -0.67
N TRP A 275 9.82 -17.63 0.44
CA TRP A 275 10.13 -18.43 1.62
C TRP A 275 10.17 -19.93 1.26
N THR A 276 9.20 -20.41 0.48
CA THR A 276 9.12 -21.79 0.02
C THR A 276 10.30 -22.13 -0.89
N TYR A 277 10.64 -21.29 -1.86
CA TYR A 277 11.80 -21.50 -2.73
C TYR A 277 13.11 -21.55 -1.96
N VAL A 278 13.28 -20.74 -0.91
CA VAL A 278 14.44 -20.85 0.00
C VAL A 278 14.42 -22.19 0.74
N SER A 279 13.27 -22.65 1.23
CA SER A 279 13.14 -23.95 1.92
C SER A 279 13.41 -25.16 1.01
N MET A 280 13.23 -24.99 -0.30
CA MET A 280 13.53 -26.00 -1.34
C MET A 280 14.97 -25.93 -1.85
N ASP A 281 15.82 -25.06 -1.28
CA ASP A 281 17.16 -24.77 -1.76
C ASP A 281 17.25 -24.20 -3.19
N TYR A 282 16.17 -23.68 -3.75
CA TYR A 282 16.20 -23.00 -5.05
C TYR A 282 16.92 -21.65 -4.95
N PHE A 283 16.89 -21.05 -3.76
CA PHE A 283 17.68 -19.88 -3.41
C PHE A 283 18.52 -20.12 -2.15
N LYS A 284 19.74 -19.63 -2.18
CA LYS A 284 20.55 -19.36 -1.00
C LYS A 284 20.46 -17.88 -0.65
N GLN A 285 20.83 -17.53 0.57
CA GLN A 285 20.85 -16.14 1.01
C GLN A 285 22.27 -15.64 1.21
N LYS A 286 22.56 -14.42 0.73
CA LYS A 286 23.83 -13.74 1.00
C LYS A 286 24.01 -13.57 2.51
N ILE A 287 25.15 -13.98 3.01
CA ILE A 287 25.55 -13.79 4.41
C ILE A 287 26.28 -12.45 4.50
N LYS A 288 25.85 -11.58 5.39
CA LYS A 288 26.57 -10.35 5.70
C LYS A 288 27.53 -10.64 6.86
N ALA A 289 28.80 -10.23 6.69
CA ALA A 289 29.80 -10.38 7.73
C ALA A 289 29.32 -9.78 9.07
N GLY A 290 29.36 -10.57 10.14
CA GLY A 290 28.91 -10.17 11.47
C GLY A 290 27.41 -10.41 11.76
N GLU A 291 26.59 -10.83 10.78
CA GLU A 291 25.23 -11.27 11.07
C GLU A 291 25.21 -12.71 11.58
N VAL A 292 24.41 -12.97 12.63
CA VAL A 292 24.17 -14.31 13.18
C VAL A 292 22.85 -14.82 12.63
N GLY A 293 22.92 -15.84 11.74
CA GLY A 293 21.73 -16.40 11.09
C GLY A 293 20.82 -17.23 12.00
N SER A 294 21.40 -17.82 13.05
CA SER A 294 20.69 -18.63 14.05
C SER A 294 21.47 -18.62 15.36
N SER A 295 20.73 -18.53 16.49
CA SER A 295 21.34 -18.57 17.83
C SER A 295 21.99 -19.89 18.19
N ALA A 296 21.56 -21.01 17.57
CA ALA A 296 22.00 -22.36 17.90
C ALA A 296 22.76 -23.07 16.76
N MET A 297 22.53 -22.70 15.51
CA MET A 297 23.07 -23.37 14.32
C MET A 297 23.75 -22.35 13.40
N PRO A 298 25.09 -22.18 13.47
CA PRO A 298 25.80 -21.13 12.72
C PRO A 298 25.69 -21.21 11.19
N HIS A 299 25.45 -22.41 10.65
CA HIS A 299 25.27 -22.63 9.22
C HIS A 299 23.88 -22.29 8.68
N LYS A 300 22.89 -22.04 9.57
CA LYS A 300 21.49 -21.83 9.19
C LYS A 300 21.22 -20.34 8.95
N VAL A 301 20.89 -19.99 7.71
CA VAL A 301 20.47 -18.63 7.33
C VAL A 301 18.98 -18.65 7.06
N ASN A 302 18.20 -18.04 7.96
CA ASN A 302 16.75 -18.04 7.87
C ASN A 302 16.23 -16.92 6.94
N PRO A 303 15.14 -17.13 6.19
CA PRO A 303 14.51 -16.11 5.33
C PRO A 303 13.65 -15.13 6.15
N ILE A 304 14.22 -14.58 7.24
CA ILE A 304 13.50 -13.76 8.24
C ILE A 304 12.96 -12.45 7.68
N ASP A 305 13.51 -11.96 6.57
CA ASP A 305 13.03 -10.72 5.97
C ASP A 305 11.62 -10.92 5.36
N PHE A 306 11.36 -12.07 4.72
CA PHE A 306 10.02 -12.43 4.21
C PHE A 306 9.03 -12.71 5.34
N GLU A 307 9.46 -13.39 6.42
CA GLU A 307 8.65 -13.64 7.61
C GLU A 307 8.27 -12.31 8.32
N ASN A 308 9.21 -11.38 8.42
CA ASN A 308 8.96 -10.04 8.98
C ASN A 308 7.98 -9.24 8.12
N SER A 309 8.09 -9.34 6.79
CA SER A 309 7.14 -8.72 5.87
C SER A 309 5.74 -9.30 6.08
N GLU A 310 5.58 -10.61 5.98
CA GLU A 310 4.28 -11.29 6.15
C GLU A 310 3.62 -10.91 7.48
N GLY A 311 4.37 -10.90 8.59
CA GLY A 311 3.86 -10.53 9.90
C GLY A 311 3.35 -9.09 9.97
N ASN A 312 4.10 -8.13 9.40
CA ASN A 312 3.68 -6.72 9.36
C ASN A 312 2.48 -6.51 8.42
N LEU A 313 2.44 -7.16 7.27
CA LEU A 313 1.31 -7.10 6.33
C LEU A 313 0.02 -7.66 6.96
N GLY A 314 0.14 -8.73 7.74
CA GLY A 314 -1.00 -9.31 8.47
C GLY A 314 -1.62 -8.32 9.47
N ILE A 315 -0.80 -7.62 10.26
CA ILE A 315 -1.26 -6.57 11.19
C ILE A 315 -1.86 -5.40 10.41
N ALA A 316 -1.21 -4.93 9.37
CA ALA A 316 -1.72 -3.85 8.52
C ALA A 316 -3.11 -4.19 7.95
N ASN A 317 -3.28 -5.40 7.43
CA ASN A 317 -4.54 -5.86 6.86
C ASN A 317 -5.68 -5.91 7.88
N ALA A 318 -5.41 -6.35 9.10
CA ALA A 318 -6.41 -6.35 10.17
C ALA A 318 -6.89 -4.94 10.52
N LEU A 319 -5.98 -3.97 10.54
CA LEU A 319 -6.32 -2.57 10.80
C LEU A 319 -7.03 -1.92 9.60
N PHE A 320 -6.57 -2.14 8.38
CA PHE A 320 -7.26 -1.65 7.19
C PHE A 320 -8.68 -2.20 7.08
N GLU A 321 -8.88 -3.50 7.35
CA GLU A 321 -10.20 -4.13 7.38
C GLU A 321 -11.13 -3.43 8.38
N HIS A 322 -10.63 -3.23 9.62
CA HIS A 322 -11.41 -2.55 10.64
C HIS A 322 -11.77 -1.11 10.24
N LEU A 323 -10.80 -0.34 9.72
CA LEU A 323 -11.00 1.04 9.29
C LEU A 323 -12.01 1.13 8.14
N ALA A 324 -11.87 0.28 7.12
CA ALA A 324 -12.76 0.25 5.97
C ALA A 324 -14.22 -0.14 6.36
N ALA A 325 -14.37 -1.08 7.29
CA ALA A 325 -15.70 -1.49 7.76
C ALA A 325 -16.34 -0.49 8.76
N LYS A 326 -15.51 0.19 9.59
CA LYS A 326 -16.01 1.05 10.67
C LYS A 326 -16.35 2.47 10.23
N LEU A 327 -15.49 3.09 9.41
CA LEU A 327 -15.60 4.52 9.10
C LEU A 327 -16.91 4.90 8.39
N PRO A 328 -17.42 4.14 7.40
CA PRO A 328 -18.69 4.44 6.75
C PRO A 328 -19.93 4.31 7.65
N VAL A 329 -19.77 3.80 8.87
CA VAL A 329 -20.89 3.56 9.80
C VAL A 329 -20.84 4.55 10.96
N SER A 330 -21.82 5.47 11.00
CA SER A 330 -22.00 6.44 12.08
C SER A 330 -23.48 6.54 12.48
N ARG A 331 -23.75 7.20 13.62
CA ARG A 331 -25.11 7.41 14.13
C ARG A 331 -25.64 8.76 13.70
N LEU A 332 -26.81 8.78 13.05
CA LEU A 332 -27.50 10.01 12.62
C LEU A 332 -26.52 10.97 11.92
N GLN A 333 -26.36 12.20 12.43
CA GLN A 333 -25.42 13.18 11.87
C GLN A 333 -23.95 12.82 12.15
N ARG A 334 -23.66 12.29 13.33
CA ARG A 334 -22.33 11.88 13.77
C ARG A 334 -22.35 11.23 15.17
N ASP A 335 -21.45 10.29 15.38
CA ASP A 335 -20.91 9.95 16.72
C ASP A 335 -19.38 10.20 16.78
N LEU A 336 -18.76 10.07 17.96
CA LEU A 336 -17.35 10.38 18.15
C LEU A 336 -16.40 9.25 17.70
N THR A 337 -16.92 8.07 17.35
CA THR A 337 -16.08 6.90 17.09
C THR A 337 -15.17 7.06 15.88
N ASP A 338 -15.56 7.87 14.90
CA ASP A 338 -14.73 8.24 13.76
C ASP A 338 -13.40 8.89 14.21
N SER A 339 -13.47 9.88 15.07
CA SER A 339 -12.28 10.58 15.58
C SER A 339 -11.31 9.65 16.33
N THR A 340 -11.84 8.65 17.04
CA THR A 340 -11.02 7.67 17.75
C THR A 340 -10.23 6.79 16.78
N VAL A 341 -10.90 6.25 15.75
CA VAL A 341 -10.25 5.31 14.82
C VAL A 341 -9.38 6.01 13.79
N LEU A 342 -9.73 7.22 13.35
CA LEU A 342 -8.94 8.00 12.40
C LEU A 342 -7.54 8.35 12.90
N ARG A 343 -7.33 8.45 14.22
CA ARG A 343 -5.99 8.63 14.80
C ARG A 343 -5.03 7.47 14.53
N ASN A 344 -5.56 6.32 14.11
CA ASN A 344 -4.78 5.11 13.83
C ASN A 344 -4.47 4.89 12.34
N ILE A 345 -4.90 5.76 11.42
CA ILE A 345 -4.74 5.53 9.97
C ILE A 345 -3.28 5.41 9.54
N GLY A 346 -2.36 6.06 10.23
CA GLY A 346 -0.92 5.96 9.98
C GLY A 346 -0.31 4.62 10.39
N VAL A 347 -0.93 3.89 11.33
CA VAL A 347 -0.38 2.63 11.86
C VAL A 347 -0.34 1.53 10.80
N PRO A 348 -1.44 1.19 10.08
CA PRO A 348 -1.38 0.19 9.02
C PRO A 348 -0.51 0.61 7.84
N VAL A 349 -0.46 1.90 7.50
CA VAL A 349 0.46 2.42 6.48
C VAL A 349 1.92 2.20 6.90
N ALA A 350 2.26 2.46 8.16
CA ALA A 350 3.60 2.24 8.69
C ALA A 350 3.99 0.76 8.66
N HIS A 351 3.12 -0.15 9.11
CA HIS A 351 3.37 -1.60 9.01
C HIS A 351 3.59 -2.03 7.55
N THR A 352 2.81 -1.49 6.61
CA THR A 352 2.98 -1.78 5.18
C THR A 352 4.34 -1.30 4.65
N ILE A 353 4.78 -0.08 4.98
CA ILE A 353 6.10 0.44 4.57
C ILE A 353 7.25 -0.40 5.16
N ILE A 354 7.13 -0.84 6.43
CA ILE A 354 8.10 -1.74 7.06
C ILE A 354 8.18 -3.07 6.28
N ALA A 355 7.03 -3.61 5.88
CA ALA A 355 6.95 -4.84 5.12
C ALA A 355 7.57 -4.70 3.72
N PHE A 356 7.26 -3.64 2.98
CA PHE A 356 7.86 -3.38 1.67
C PHE A 356 9.40 -3.35 1.76
N ALA A 357 9.93 -2.63 2.75
CA ALA A 357 11.37 -2.58 2.99
C ALA A 357 11.96 -3.96 3.38
N ALA A 358 11.20 -4.79 4.10
CA ALA A 358 11.62 -6.13 4.47
C ALA A 358 11.63 -7.07 3.25
N THR A 359 10.58 -7.07 2.41
CA THR A 359 10.54 -7.84 1.16
C THR A 359 11.68 -7.42 0.23
N GLN A 360 11.88 -6.12 0.00
CA GLN A 360 13.00 -5.61 -0.82
C GLN A 360 14.36 -6.11 -0.31
N LYS A 361 14.57 -6.07 0.99
CA LYS A 361 15.79 -6.56 1.62
C LYS A 361 15.94 -8.09 1.44
N GLY A 362 14.86 -8.85 1.62
CA GLY A 362 14.83 -10.30 1.39
C GLY A 362 15.25 -10.64 -0.05
N LEU A 363 14.59 -9.99 -1.04
CA LEU A 363 14.89 -10.16 -2.46
C LEU A 363 16.37 -9.83 -2.79
N SER A 364 16.94 -8.78 -2.21
CA SER A 364 18.35 -8.38 -2.46
C SER A 364 19.38 -9.38 -1.94
N LYS A 365 18.98 -10.28 -1.04
CA LYS A 365 19.84 -11.33 -0.47
C LYS A 365 19.79 -12.64 -1.25
N LEU A 366 18.87 -12.81 -2.17
CA LEU A 366 18.72 -14.08 -2.90
C LEU A 366 19.91 -14.36 -3.82
N LEU A 367 20.35 -15.61 -3.80
CA LEU A 367 21.34 -16.19 -4.71
C LEU A 367 20.71 -17.42 -5.35
N LEU A 368 20.52 -17.38 -6.67
CA LEU A 368 19.95 -18.50 -7.40
C LEU A 368 20.83 -19.75 -7.29
N ASN A 369 20.23 -20.88 -6.97
CA ASN A 369 20.87 -22.18 -6.92
C ASN A 369 20.50 -23.01 -8.18
N SER A 370 21.10 -22.65 -9.31
CA SER A 370 20.81 -23.25 -10.60
C SER A 370 21.01 -24.80 -10.61
N ASP A 371 22.01 -25.31 -9.86
CA ASP A 371 22.27 -26.75 -9.78
C ASP A 371 21.10 -27.51 -9.15
N LYS A 372 20.51 -26.93 -8.09
CA LYS A 372 19.34 -27.53 -7.41
C LYS A 372 18.09 -27.51 -8.28
N ILE A 373 17.86 -26.43 -8.99
CA ILE A 373 16.74 -26.29 -9.94
C ILE A 373 16.88 -27.30 -11.07
N ALA A 374 18.08 -27.40 -11.67
CA ALA A 374 18.39 -28.39 -12.73
C ALA A 374 18.21 -29.83 -12.25
N LEU A 375 18.67 -30.14 -11.04
CA LEU A 375 18.52 -31.47 -10.45
C LEU A 375 17.04 -31.83 -10.22
N ASP A 376 16.22 -30.87 -9.79
CA ASP A 376 14.78 -31.08 -9.57
C ASP A 376 14.06 -31.38 -10.89
N LEU A 377 14.38 -30.65 -11.96
CA LEU A 377 13.85 -30.90 -13.32
C LEU A 377 14.31 -32.30 -13.80
N GLU A 378 15.60 -32.64 -13.67
CA GLU A 378 16.13 -33.92 -14.09
C GLU A 378 15.52 -35.14 -13.34
N ASN A 379 15.16 -34.94 -12.08
CA ASN A 379 14.48 -35.98 -11.29
C ASN A 379 12.99 -36.14 -11.62
N ASN A 380 12.41 -35.30 -12.49
CA ASN A 380 10.97 -35.28 -12.75
C ASN A 380 10.60 -35.36 -14.23
N TRP A 381 11.26 -36.25 -14.97
CA TRP A 381 10.98 -36.46 -16.41
C TRP A 381 9.52 -36.81 -16.72
N ALA A 382 8.76 -37.34 -15.78
CA ALA A 382 7.33 -37.63 -15.98
C ALA A 382 6.52 -36.41 -16.40
N VAL A 383 6.96 -35.18 -16.10
CA VAL A 383 6.23 -33.93 -16.41
C VAL A 383 6.14 -33.65 -17.92
N VAL A 384 7.05 -34.24 -18.76
CA VAL A 384 6.98 -34.10 -20.21
C VAL A 384 5.92 -34.99 -20.87
N ALA A 385 5.31 -35.90 -20.11
CA ALA A 385 4.23 -36.75 -20.60
C ALA A 385 3.07 -35.95 -21.22
N GLU A 386 2.76 -34.78 -20.68
CA GLU A 386 1.74 -33.88 -21.23
C GLU A 386 2.11 -33.41 -22.63
N ALA A 387 3.35 -32.98 -22.86
CA ALA A 387 3.84 -32.56 -24.18
C ALA A 387 3.76 -33.72 -25.19
N ILE A 388 4.25 -34.92 -24.81
CA ILE A 388 4.19 -36.10 -25.64
C ILE A 388 2.75 -36.46 -26.02
N GLN A 389 1.85 -36.50 -25.04
CA GLN A 389 0.44 -36.75 -25.27
C GLN A 389 -0.17 -35.74 -26.27
N THR A 390 0.18 -34.46 -26.14
CA THR A 390 -0.34 -33.41 -27.00
C THR A 390 0.12 -33.55 -28.44
N ILE A 391 1.40 -33.89 -28.67
CA ILE A 391 1.94 -34.17 -29.99
C ILE A 391 1.29 -35.44 -30.60
N LEU A 392 1.16 -36.50 -29.81
CA LEU A 392 0.49 -37.71 -30.27
C LEU A 392 -0.98 -37.47 -30.66
N ARG A 393 -1.69 -36.57 -29.98
CA ARG A 393 -3.03 -36.14 -30.38
C ARG A 393 -3.01 -35.39 -31.72
N ARG A 394 -2.02 -34.52 -31.93
CA ARG A 394 -1.83 -33.79 -33.19
C ARG A 394 -1.65 -34.78 -34.35
N GLU A 395 -0.91 -35.87 -34.13
CA GLU A 395 -0.65 -36.90 -35.13
C GLU A 395 -1.78 -37.93 -35.28
N GLY A 396 -2.87 -37.81 -34.55
CA GLY A 396 -4.01 -38.74 -34.60
C GLY A 396 -3.72 -40.12 -34.01
N TYR A 397 -2.72 -40.22 -33.10
CA TYR A 397 -2.37 -41.47 -32.45
C TYR A 397 -3.53 -41.99 -31.59
N PRO A 398 -3.87 -43.30 -31.64
CA PRO A 398 -5.02 -43.82 -30.90
C PRO A 398 -4.71 -43.87 -29.38
N ASN A 399 -5.64 -43.37 -28.58
CA ASN A 399 -5.63 -43.39 -27.09
C ASN A 399 -4.30 -42.91 -26.47
N PRO A 400 -3.77 -41.75 -26.80
CA PRO A 400 -2.42 -41.31 -26.37
C PRO A 400 -2.27 -41.20 -24.85
N TYR A 401 -3.34 -40.86 -24.14
CA TYR A 401 -3.34 -40.83 -22.66
C TYR A 401 -3.12 -42.22 -22.05
N GLU A 402 -3.80 -43.25 -22.56
CA GLU A 402 -3.67 -44.62 -22.03
C GLU A 402 -2.30 -45.22 -22.36
N ALA A 403 -1.71 -44.87 -23.50
CA ALA A 403 -0.35 -45.25 -23.84
C ALA A 403 0.69 -44.74 -22.82
N LEU A 404 0.58 -43.46 -22.44
CA LEU A 404 1.45 -42.84 -21.43
C LEU A 404 1.17 -43.28 -20.01
N LYS A 405 -0.08 -43.57 -19.67
CA LYS A 405 -0.48 -44.09 -18.37
C LYS A 405 0.24 -45.38 -18.02
N GLY A 406 0.48 -46.27 -19.00
CA GLY A 406 1.26 -47.48 -18.84
C GLY A 406 2.73 -47.23 -18.41
N LEU A 407 3.33 -46.14 -18.89
CA LEU A 407 4.66 -45.71 -18.49
C LEU A 407 4.68 -45.05 -17.11
N THR A 408 3.72 -44.12 -16.84
CA THR A 408 3.78 -43.23 -15.66
C THR A 408 3.23 -43.85 -14.36
N ARG A 409 2.56 -44.99 -14.41
CA ARG A 409 1.95 -45.68 -13.23
C ARG A 409 2.69 -46.96 -12.83
N THR A 410 3.99 -47.12 -13.17
CA THR A 410 4.77 -48.31 -12.89
C THR A 410 5.54 -48.29 -11.56
N ASN A 411 5.42 -47.24 -10.73
CA ASN A 411 6.24 -47.02 -9.53
C ASN A 411 7.78 -47.00 -9.78
N SER A 412 8.25 -47.08 -11.03
CA SER A 412 9.65 -46.94 -11.41
C SER A 412 9.98 -45.46 -11.67
N LYS A 413 11.22 -45.08 -11.42
CA LYS A 413 11.71 -43.74 -11.75
C LYS A 413 11.67 -43.56 -13.26
N ILE A 414 10.99 -42.50 -13.73
CA ILE A 414 10.99 -42.08 -15.12
C ILE A 414 12.17 -41.13 -15.30
N ASP A 415 13.08 -41.47 -16.19
CA ASP A 415 14.23 -40.66 -16.59
C ASP A 415 14.24 -40.48 -18.12
N GLN A 416 15.25 -39.78 -18.61
CA GLN A 416 15.41 -39.52 -20.04
C GLN A 416 15.45 -40.82 -20.85
N LYS A 417 16.16 -41.87 -20.34
CA LYS A 417 16.32 -43.14 -21.04
C LYS A 417 14.97 -43.86 -21.15
N SER A 418 14.25 -44.03 -20.05
CA SER A 418 12.95 -44.70 -20.04
C SER A 418 11.92 -44.00 -20.92
N MET A 419 11.98 -42.64 -20.99
CA MET A 419 11.15 -41.86 -21.89
C MET A 419 11.54 -42.08 -23.37
N ALA A 420 12.84 -42.10 -23.67
CA ALA A 420 13.32 -42.39 -25.03
C ALA A 420 12.98 -43.80 -25.48
N ASP A 421 13.15 -44.80 -24.62
CA ASP A 421 12.80 -46.22 -24.89
C ASP A 421 11.28 -46.34 -25.14
N PHE A 422 10.45 -45.63 -24.37
CA PHE A 422 9.00 -45.59 -24.62
C PHE A 422 8.66 -44.99 -25.99
N ILE A 423 9.29 -43.85 -26.37
CA ILE A 423 9.06 -43.19 -27.66
C ILE A 423 9.39 -44.13 -28.83
N GLU A 424 10.42 -44.99 -28.70
CA GLU A 424 10.74 -45.97 -29.72
C GLU A 424 9.61 -46.98 -29.97
N THR A 425 8.82 -47.31 -28.96
CA THR A 425 7.68 -48.24 -29.09
C THR A 425 6.46 -47.67 -29.80
N LEU A 426 6.43 -46.35 -29.99
CA LEU A 426 5.27 -45.67 -30.62
C LEU A 426 5.25 -45.92 -32.14
N ASP A 427 4.07 -46.21 -32.67
CA ASP A 427 3.82 -46.33 -34.12
C ASP A 427 3.58 -44.94 -34.74
N VAL A 428 4.65 -44.15 -34.86
CA VAL A 428 4.70 -42.82 -35.48
C VAL A 428 5.96 -42.72 -36.35
N SER A 429 5.98 -41.73 -37.26
CA SER A 429 7.11 -41.51 -38.13
C SER A 429 8.42 -41.23 -37.41
N ALA A 430 9.56 -41.53 -38.05
CA ALA A 430 10.89 -41.25 -37.46
C ALA A 430 11.08 -39.77 -37.14
N ALA A 431 10.51 -38.86 -37.91
CA ALA A 431 10.56 -37.43 -37.69
C ALA A 431 9.81 -37.07 -36.37
N ILE A 432 8.65 -37.64 -36.13
CA ILE A 432 7.88 -37.43 -34.90
C ILE A 432 8.60 -38.01 -33.69
N LYS A 433 9.23 -39.22 -33.82
CA LYS A 433 10.05 -39.76 -32.75
C LYS A 433 11.21 -38.83 -32.37
N GLN A 434 11.87 -38.21 -33.36
CA GLN A 434 12.91 -37.22 -33.10
C GLN A 434 12.38 -35.98 -32.39
N GLU A 435 11.23 -35.44 -32.84
CA GLU A 435 10.56 -34.32 -32.19
C GLU A 435 10.25 -34.63 -30.72
N LEU A 436 9.66 -35.79 -30.45
CA LEU A 436 9.32 -36.23 -29.09
C LEU A 436 10.56 -36.38 -28.20
N LYS A 437 11.67 -36.96 -28.71
CA LYS A 437 12.92 -37.12 -27.97
C LYS A 437 13.66 -35.83 -27.67
N ALA A 438 13.40 -34.78 -28.45
CA ALA A 438 13.96 -33.45 -28.21
C ALA A 438 13.34 -32.73 -27.04
N ILE A 439 12.16 -33.18 -26.53
CA ILE A 439 11.47 -32.59 -25.39
C ILE A 439 12.15 -33.03 -24.08
N SER A 440 12.40 -32.08 -23.23
CA SER A 440 12.96 -32.30 -21.89
C SER A 440 12.27 -31.41 -20.86
N PRO A 441 12.37 -31.69 -19.55
CA PRO A 441 11.88 -30.81 -18.51
C PRO A 441 12.46 -29.37 -18.58
N ASN A 442 13.67 -29.24 -19.15
CA ASN A 442 14.36 -27.94 -19.25
C ASN A 442 13.87 -27.07 -20.41
N ASN A 443 13.30 -27.64 -21.47
CA ASN A 443 12.84 -26.89 -22.63
C ASN A 443 11.32 -26.90 -22.85
N TYR A 444 10.59 -27.67 -22.05
CA TYR A 444 9.12 -27.66 -22.06
C TYR A 444 8.56 -26.54 -21.15
N THR A 445 8.93 -25.31 -21.41
CA THR A 445 8.59 -24.14 -20.56
C THR A 445 7.60 -23.16 -21.23
N GLY A 446 7.14 -23.48 -22.43
CA GLY A 446 6.23 -22.58 -23.18
C GLY A 446 6.91 -21.33 -23.72
N ILE A 447 6.13 -20.24 -23.80
CA ILE A 447 6.55 -18.92 -24.29
C ILE A 447 6.90 -18.00 -23.17
#